data_6a7b8e5726ec5515f4e1c71c0de27b4a
#
_entry.id   6a7b8e5726ec5515f4e1c71c0de27b4a
#
_cell.length_a   1.000
_cell.length_b   1.000
_cell.length_c   1.000
_cell.angle_alpha   90.00
_cell.angle_beta   90.00
_cell.angle_gamma   90.00
#
_symmetry.space_group_name_H-M   'P 1'
#
loop_
_entity.id
_entity.type
_entity.pdbx_description
1 polymer ?
#
loop_
_entity_poly.entity_id
_entity_poly.type
_entity_poly.pdbx_seq_one_letter_code
_entity_poly.pdbx_strand_id
1 'polypeptide(L)'
;MLRSLVGSEMCIRDSAILILGLLADVAEDFTYDTSKMEAFLVPAGTGVEVFATSLHYAPCGVDGQGFQVAIVLPQGTNYPLEGAHQKVEQGKAPSEDALLAATNKWLIGHAEGGLPEESFLGLVGENLDVSK
;
A
#
# COMPACT_ATOMS: atom_id res chain seq x y z
N MET A 1 -2.77 -1.45 -3.13
CA MET A 1 -1.64 -1.56 -2.18
C MET A 1 -0.76 -0.33 -2.29
N LEU A 2 -0.43 0.25 -1.19
CA LEU A 2 0.44 1.42 -1.10
C LEU A 2 1.86 0.99 -0.74
N ARG A 3 2.85 1.56 -1.40
CA ARG A 3 4.24 1.41 -1.02
C ARG A 3 4.65 2.64 -0.22
N SER A 4 5.12 2.44 1.00
CA SER A 4 5.82 3.46 1.75
C SER A 4 7.27 3.52 1.33
N LEU A 5 7.84 4.69 1.39
CA LEU A 5 9.28 4.89 1.22
C LEU A 5 10.02 4.67 2.53
N VAL A 6 11.32 4.54 2.35
CA VAL A 6 12.33 4.28 3.38
C VAL A 6 11.98 4.91 4.73
N GLY A 7 11.88 4.08 5.77
CA GLY A 7 11.86 4.54 7.14
C GLY A 7 10.53 5.11 7.62
N SER A 8 9.40 4.41 7.38
CA SER A 8 8.16 4.70 8.09
C SER A 8 8.22 4.07 9.48
N GLU A 9 8.16 4.87 10.53
CA GLU A 9 7.91 4.38 11.87
C GLU A 9 6.44 4.50 12.21
N MET A 10 5.84 3.40 12.70
CA MET A 10 4.47 3.36 13.19
C MET A 10 4.48 3.07 14.68
N CYS A 11 3.97 4.00 15.49
CA CYS A 11 3.69 3.78 16.90
C CYS A 11 2.20 3.52 17.06
N ILE A 12 1.85 2.30 17.45
CA ILE A 12 0.46 1.85 17.54
C ILE A 12 0.02 1.91 19.00
N ARG A 13 -1.12 2.57 19.27
CA ARG A 13 -1.67 2.68 20.62
C ARG A 13 -2.55 1.48 20.96
N ASP A 14 -3.32 0.99 20.00
CA ASP A 14 -4.11 -0.23 20.08
C ASP A 14 -3.59 -1.22 19.05
N SER A 15 -3.89 -2.51 19.21
CA SER A 15 -3.45 -3.51 18.23
C SER A 15 -4.03 -3.24 16.85
N ALA A 16 -3.22 -3.43 15.83
CA ALA A 16 -3.63 -3.28 14.44
C ALA A 16 -3.09 -4.44 13.60
N ILE A 17 -3.71 -4.65 12.45
CA ILE A 17 -3.25 -5.63 11.46
C ILE A 17 -2.63 -4.87 10.30
N LEU A 18 -1.42 -5.27 9.92
CA LEU A 18 -0.69 -4.74 8.79
C LEU A 18 -0.51 -5.84 7.74
N ILE A 19 -1.00 -5.61 6.54
CA ILE A 19 -0.82 -6.53 5.41
C ILE A 19 0.38 -6.07 4.60
N LEU A 20 1.32 -6.96 4.39
CA LEU A 20 2.57 -6.70 3.68
C LEU A 20 2.72 -7.59 2.46
N GLY A 21 3.42 -7.08 1.46
CA GLY A 21 3.91 -7.81 0.31
C GLY A 21 5.34 -7.40 -0.02
N LEU A 22 6.04 -8.24 -0.76
CA LEU A 22 7.42 -7.96 -1.17
C LEU A 22 7.44 -7.31 -2.56
N LEU A 23 8.21 -6.26 -2.73
CA LEU A 23 8.43 -5.63 -4.03
C LEU A 23 8.97 -6.63 -5.07
N ALA A 24 9.78 -7.60 -4.63
CA ALA A 24 10.35 -8.63 -5.48
C ALA A 24 9.29 -9.58 -6.10
N ASP A 25 8.09 -9.63 -5.53
CA ASP A 25 6.97 -10.44 -6.03
C ASP A 25 6.07 -9.72 -7.03
N VAL A 26 6.33 -8.45 -7.30
CA VAL A 26 5.65 -7.69 -8.36
C VAL A 26 6.09 -8.24 -9.71
N ALA A 27 5.13 -8.60 -10.56
CA ALA A 27 5.42 -9.10 -11.90
C ALA A 27 5.92 -7.99 -12.84
N GLU A 28 6.47 -8.37 -13.99
CA GLU A 28 7.01 -7.42 -14.98
C GLU A 28 5.95 -6.44 -15.52
N ASP A 29 4.69 -6.84 -15.51
CA ASP A 29 3.54 -6.01 -15.89
C ASP A 29 2.94 -5.22 -14.72
N PHE A 30 3.64 -5.16 -13.58
CA PHE A 30 3.25 -4.52 -12.33
C PHE A 30 2.06 -5.16 -11.61
N THR A 31 1.60 -6.33 -12.03
CA THR A 31 0.58 -7.06 -11.29
C THR A 31 1.16 -7.70 -10.03
N TYR A 32 0.31 -7.94 -9.04
CA TYR A 32 0.67 -8.59 -7.79
C TYR A 32 -0.42 -9.57 -7.35
N ASP A 33 -0.02 -10.80 -7.07
CA ASP A 33 -0.94 -11.83 -6.58
C ASP A 33 -1.16 -11.69 -5.06
N THR A 34 -2.40 -11.44 -4.67
CA THR A 34 -2.77 -11.24 -3.27
C THR A 34 -2.51 -12.45 -2.38
N SER A 35 -2.41 -13.66 -2.95
CA SER A 35 -2.06 -14.87 -2.20
C SER A 35 -0.63 -14.84 -1.62
N LYS A 36 0.23 -13.95 -2.11
CA LYS A 36 1.60 -13.74 -1.61
C LYS A 36 1.69 -12.74 -0.47
N MET A 37 0.58 -12.09 -0.13
CA MET A 37 0.53 -11.14 0.98
C MET A 37 0.48 -11.86 2.30
N GLU A 38 1.10 -11.26 3.31
CA GLU A 38 1.08 -11.75 4.69
C GLU A 38 0.48 -10.68 5.61
N ALA A 39 -0.39 -11.10 6.51
CA ALA A 39 -1.00 -10.24 7.52
C ALA A 39 -0.30 -10.43 8.87
N PHE A 40 0.08 -9.33 9.50
CA PHE A 40 0.77 -9.31 10.79
C PHE A 40 -0.06 -8.58 11.82
N LEU A 41 -0.29 -9.22 12.96
CA LEU A 41 -0.83 -8.54 14.13
C LEU A 41 0.29 -7.74 14.80
N VAL A 42 0.10 -6.45 14.90
CA VAL A 42 1.03 -5.53 15.56
C VAL A 42 0.41 -5.11 16.89
N PRO A 43 0.95 -5.58 18.02
CA PRO A 43 0.42 -5.24 19.35
C PRO A 43 0.55 -3.75 19.66
N ALA A 44 -0.32 -3.24 20.52
CA ALA A 44 -0.23 -1.89 21.06
C ALA A 44 1.16 -1.59 21.66
N GLY A 45 1.66 -0.39 21.46
CA GLY A 45 2.96 0.04 21.95
C GLY A 45 4.16 -0.47 21.15
N THR A 46 3.94 -1.15 20.02
CA THR A 46 4.98 -1.64 19.14
C THR A 46 5.30 -0.61 18.06
N GLY A 47 6.60 -0.32 17.85
CA GLY A 47 7.09 0.43 16.70
C GLY A 47 7.46 -0.52 15.56
N VAL A 48 7.12 -0.17 14.33
CA VAL A 48 7.44 -0.96 13.13
C VAL A 48 8.13 -0.07 12.10
N GLU A 49 9.24 -0.52 11.57
CA GLU A 49 9.90 0.08 10.42
C GLU A 49 9.51 -0.70 9.16
N VAL A 50 8.93 -0.01 8.19
CA VAL A 50 8.54 -0.60 6.90
C VAL A 50 9.51 -0.11 5.82
N PHE A 51 10.27 -1.05 5.25
CA PHE A 51 11.27 -0.72 4.23
C PHE A 51 10.61 -0.38 2.88
N ALA A 52 11.34 0.36 2.04
CA ALA A 52 10.89 0.71 0.69
C ALA A 52 10.61 -0.50 -0.22
N THR A 53 11.19 -1.65 0.09
CA THR A 53 10.97 -2.94 -0.60
C THR A 53 9.72 -3.68 -0.12
N SER A 54 9.01 -3.14 0.86
CA SER A 54 7.74 -3.69 1.37
C SER A 54 6.57 -2.90 0.81
N LEU A 55 5.64 -3.62 0.22
CA LEU A 55 4.36 -3.07 -0.19
C LEU A 55 3.38 -3.22 0.97
N HIS A 56 2.59 -2.19 1.22
CA HIS A 56 1.60 -2.22 2.30
C HIS A 56 0.39 -1.38 1.95
N TYR A 57 -0.69 -1.62 2.64
CA TYR A 57 -1.86 -0.76 2.67
C TYR A 57 -2.03 -0.15 4.07
N ALA A 58 -3.01 0.70 4.23
CA ALA A 58 -3.32 1.27 5.54
C ALA A 58 -3.59 0.13 6.55
N PRO A 59 -3.07 0.22 7.78
CA PRO A 59 -3.38 -0.76 8.81
C PRO A 59 -4.88 -0.81 9.09
N CYS A 60 -5.38 -1.97 9.51
CA CYS A 60 -6.77 -2.14 9.93
C CYS A 60 -6.86 -2.52 11.41
N GLY A 61 -8.01 -2.18 12.01
CA GLY A 61 -8.30 -2.55 13.38
C GLY A 61 -8.54 -4.06 13.54
N VAL A 62 -8.38 -4.54 14.76
CA VAL A 62 -8.68 -5.92 15.14
C VAL A 62 -10.14 -6.00 15.57
N ASP A 63 -10.87 -7.00 15.08
CA ASP A 63 -12.29 -7.23 15.44
C ASP A 63 -13.19 -5.99 15.28
N GLY A 64 -12.92 -5.18 14.27
CA GLY A 64 -13.67 -3.94 14.02
C GLY A 64 -13.43 -2.83 15.06
N GLN A 65 -12.46 -3.00 15.94
CA GLN A 65 -12.08 -1.97 16.93
C GLN A 65 -11.24 -0.87 16.27
N GLY A 66 -11.39 0.35 16.79
CA GLY A 66 -10.54 1.46 16.39
C GLY A 66 -9.10 1.32 16.91
N PHE A 67 -8.17 1.97 16.23
CA PHE A 67 -6.78 2.05 16.66
C PHE A 67 -6.23 3.45 16.37
N GLN A 68 -5.13 3.79 17.01
CA GLN A 68 -4.38 5.02 16.74
C GLN A 68 -2.96 4.66 16.33
N VAL A 69 -2.48 5.29 15.28
CA VAL A 69 -1.13 5.11 14.78
C VAL A 69 -0.51 6.47 14.43
N ALA A 70 0.74 6.66 14.84
CA ALA A 70 1.57 7.77 14.36
C ALA A 70 2.50 7.25 13.26
N ILE A 71 2.49 7.90 12.12
CA ILE A 71 3.31 7.51 10.97
C ILE A 71 4.31 8.61 10.68
N VAL A 72 5.59 8.25 10.63
CA VAL A 72 6.69 9.14 10.23
C VAL A 72 7.04 8.82 8.78
N LEU A 73 6.94 9.82 7.91
CA LEU A 73 7.20 9.71 6.48
C LEU A 73 8.23 10.75 6.04
N PRO A 74 8.95 10.51 4.93
CA PRO A 74 9.76 11.55 4.29
C PRO A 74 8.93 12.80 3.98
N GLN A 75 9.52 13.96 4.14
CA GLN A 75 8.87 15.24 3.84
C GLN A 75 8.38 15.26 2.39
N GLY A 76 7.17 15.77 2.17
CA GLY A 76 6.56 15.85 0.84
C GLY A 76 5.81 14.59 0.42
N THR A 77 5.89 13.49 1.17
CA THR A 77 5.10 12.29 0.88
C THR A 77 3.60 12.62 0.85
N ASN A 78 2.89 12.08 -0.12
CA ASN A 78 1.47 12.35 -0.41
C ASN A 78 1.17 13.76 -0.97
N TYR A 79 2.17 14.57 -1.27
CA TYR A 79 1.94 15.81 -1.99
C TYR A 79 1.52 15.52 -3.44
N PRO A 80 0.79 16.43 -4.08
CA PRO A 80 0.45 16.30 -5.50
C PRO A 80 1.71 16.07 -6.36
N LEU A 81 1.57 15.27 -7.40
CA LEU A 81 2.63 15.10 -8.38
C LEU A 81 2.89 16.39 -9.13
N GLU A 82 4.17 16.71 -9.34
CA GLU A 82 4.61 17.84 -10.14
C GLU A 82 5.11 17.38 -11.51
N GLY A 83 4.76 18.11 -12.57
CA GLY A 83 5.17 17.80 -13.92
C GLY A 83 4.25 16.81 -14.63
N ALA A 84 4.75 16.26 -15.74
CA ALA A 84 4.02 15.32 -16.57
C ALA A 84 4.42 13.89 -16.18
N HIS A 85 3.43 13.07 -15.88
CA HIS A 85 3.60 11.65 -15.55
C HIS A 85 2.84 10.78 -16.56
N GLN A 86 3.35 9.57 -16.77
CA GLN A 86 2.63 8.58 -17.56
C GLN A 86 1.37 8.15 -16.82
N LYS A 87 0.37 7.77 -17.59
CA LYS A 87 -0.92 7.30 -17.05
C LYS A 87 -1.17 5.86 -17.44
N VAL A 88 -2.08 5.25 -16.71
CA VAL A 88 -2.60 3.93 -17.06
C VAL A 88 -3.33 4.03 -18.40
N GLU A 89 -2.98 3.14 -19.33
CA GLU A 89 -3.57 3.07 -20.67
C GLU A 89 -4.23 1.70 -20.86
N GLN A 90 -5.53 1.70 -21.16
CA GLN A 90 -6.30 0.46 -21.38
C GLN A 90 -6.14 -0.57 -20.23
N GLY A 91 -6.09 -0.09 -18.98
CA GLY A 91 -5.91 -0.94 -17.81
C GLY A 91 -4.49 -1.47 -17.58
N LYS A 92 -3.51 -1.00 -18.34
CA LYS A 92 -2.10 -1.38 -18.21
C LYS A 92 -1.26 -0.19 -17.77
N ALA A 93 -0.27 -0.45 -16.94
CA ALA A 93 0.75 0.54 -16.61
C ALA A 93 1.92 0.39 -17.61
N PRO A 94 2.15 1.39 -18.49
CA PRO A 94 3.25 1.33 -19.46
C PRO A 94 4.62 1.39 -18.79
N SER A 95 4.70 1.92 -17.59
CA SER A 95 5.90 1.98 -16.78
C SER A 95 5.57 2.18 -15.31
N GLU A 96 6.59 2.12 -14.47
CA GLU A 96 6.52 2.41 -13.04
C GLU A 96 5.94 3.81 -12.73
N ASP A 97 6.21 4.79 -13.60
CA ASP A 97 5.71 6.15 -13.45
C ASP A 97 4.17 6.21 -13.45
N ALA A 98 3.50 5.33 -14.19
CA ALA A 98 2.05 5.26 -14.22
C ALA A 98 1.41 4.71 -12.93
N LEU A 99 2.21 4.15 -12.02
CA LEU A 99 1.75 3.70 -10.70
C LEU A 99 1.72 4.82 -9.66
N LEU A 100 2.34 5.97 -9.95
CA LEU A 100 2.38 7.08 -9.01
C LEU A 100 1.00 7.68 -8.81
N ALA A 101 0.51 7.63 -7.58
CA ALA A 101 -0.73 8.29 -7.16
C ALA A 101 -0.48 9.64 -6.47
N ALA A 102 0.70 9.84 -5.93
CA ALA A 102 1.18 11.07 -5.29
C ALA A 102 2.69 11.01 -5.17
N THR A 103 3.33 12.09 -4.71
CA THR A 103 4.76 12.11 -4.42
C THR A 103 5.11 10.99 -3.46
N ASN A 104 6.11 10.20 -3.83
CA ASN A 104 6.58 9.04 -3.05
C ASN A 104 5.51 7.97 -2.80
N LYS A 105 4.51 7.85 -3.66
CA LYS A 105 3.41 6.94 -3.45
C LYS A 105 3.00 6.21 -4.71
N TRP A 106 3.28 4.92 -4.76
CA TRP A 106 2.72 4.00 -5.73
C TRP A 106 1.35 3.49 -5.28
N LEU A 107 0.52 3.16 -6.24
CA LEU A 107 -0.75 2.50 -6.01
C LEU A 107 -0.93 1.37 -7.01
N ILE A 108 -1.02 0.17 -6.50
CA ILE A 108 -1.53 -0.99 -7.22
C ILE A 108 -2.84 -1.37 -6.54
N GLY A 109 -3.95 -1.21 -7.23
CA GLY A 109 -5.28 -1.38 -6.67
C GLY A 109 -5.90 -2.74 -6.97
N HIS A 110 -6.95 -3.08 -6.22
CA HIS A 110 -7.84 -4.19 -6.50
C HIS A 110 -9.12 -3.68 -7.18
N ALA A 111 -9.70 -4.46 -8.09
CA ALA A 111 -10.91 -4.08 -8.83
C ALA A 111 -12.10 -3.77 -7.91
N GLU A 112 -12.17 -4.41 -6.75
CA GLU A 112 -13.20 -4.18 -5.73
C GLU A 112 -12.83 -3.09 -4.71
N GLY A 113 -11.71 -2.39 -4.93
CA GLY A 113 -11.18 -1.41 -3.96
C GLY A 113 -11.85 -0.04 -3.99
N GLY A 114 -12.78 0.19 -4.92
CA GLY A 114 -13.47 1.48 -5.03
C GLY A 114 -12.55 2.66 -5.38
N LEU A 115 -11.48 2.40 -6.12
CA LEU A 115 -10.48 3.40 -6.51
C LEU A 115 -10.94 4.24 -7.72
N PRO A 116 -10.34 5.42 -7.96
CA PRO A 116 -10.57 6.19 -9.17
C PRO A 116 -10.32 5.39 -10.45
N GLU A 117 -11.05 5.70 -11.52
CA GLU A 117 -10.96 4.99 -12.81
C GLU A 117 -9.55 5.00 -13.43
N GLU A 118 -8.77 6.04 -13.14
CA GLU A 118 -7.40 6.18 -13.62
C GLU A 118 -6.37 5.33 -12.84
N SER A 119 -6.79 4.64 -11.79
CA SER A 119 -5.90 3.83 -10.97
C SER A 119 -5.53 2.53 -11.68
N PHE A 120 -4.28 2.10 -11.50
CA PHE A 120 -3.85 0.79 -11.98
C PHE A 120 -4.41 -0.33 -11.10
N LEU A 121 -5.24 -1.19 -11.69
CA LEU A 121 -5.88 -2.31 -10.99
C LEU A 121 -5.06 -3.58 -11.20
N GLY A 122 -3.88 -3.64 -10.59
CA GLY A 122 -2.91 -4.71 -10.77
C GLY A 122 -2.94 -5.80 -9.70
N LEU A 123 -3.75 -5.66 -8.64
CA LEU A 123 -3.92 -6.73 -7.66
C LEU A 123 -4.82 -7.81 -8.22
N VAL A 124 -4.31 -9.03 -8.32
CA VAL A 124 -5.04 -10.22 -8.79
C VAL A 124 -5.23 -11.20 -7.63
N GLY A 125 -6.35 -11.90 -7.64
CA GLY A 125 -6.71 -12.81 -6.56
C GLY A 125 -7.82 -12.26 -5.66
N GLU A 126 -7.91 -12.76 -4.45
CA GLU A 126 -8.93 -12.36 -3.48
C GLU A 126 -8.63 -10.97 -2.91
N ASN A 127 -9.67 -10.16 -2.75
CA ASN A 127 -9.57 -8.91 -1.99
C ASN A 127 -9.57 -9.23 -0.49
N LEU A 128 -8.39 -9.22 0.11
CA LEU A 128 -8.20 -9.69 1.49
C LEU A 128 -8.90 -8.77 2.49
N ASP A 129 -9.76 -9.35 3.32
CA ASP A 129 -10.39 -8.69 4.44
C ASP A 129 -10.02 -9.42 5.75
N VAL A 130 -9.19 -8.77 6.54
CA VAL A 130 -8.65 -9.29 7.81
C VAL A 130 -9.26 -8.59 9.03
N SER A 131 -10.30 -7.78 8.82
CA SER A 131 -10.95 -7.00 9.87
C SER A 131 -12.01 -7.79 10.65
N LYS A 132 -12.24 -9.04 10.25
CA LYS A 132 -13.23 -9.96 10.85
C LYS A 132 -12.60 -10.92 11.82
#